data_c85ac788e782b840af5808917bc613c0
#
_entry.id   c85ac788e782b840af5808917bc613c0
#
_cell.length_a   1.000
_cell.length_b   1.000
_cell.length_c   1.000
_cell.angle_alpha   90.00
_cell.angle_beta   90.00
_cell.angle_gamma   90.00
#
_symmetry.space_group_name_H-M   'P 1'
#
loop_
_entity.id
_entity.type
_entity.pdbx_description
1 polymer ?
#
loop_
_entity_poly.entity_id
_entity_poly.type
_entity_poly.pdbx_seq_one_letter_code
_entity_poly.pdbx_strand_id
1 'polypeptide(L)'
;MPSAASAQRQTQIISEQMKSWLMASASYRKNPEKFKARPNLPGYKKRYRSFVVGRNGYKIENHRLYLTGGKEYGFQPLKIRCCETQAFNAKINETVVGDVRIVPLGNSFVLELTFEYDGAQTENLKLDASAACSIDLGIDNFATMISTKAEAPFLLVKGGKVKSINQWWNKQVAELKSLGKFGHIAAKSRRRYSQMEDYLHKASRLVIEYCLTYDIGTVIIGYNPQWKTECNMGKVNNQKFVAIPHARFIDKVKYKAQAYGIKVIVREESYTSKASALDFDAVPDYRTDDESVKGKFSGNRVKRGLYRTADGTEINADINGALNIARKELGDEWLKKQLKANGGRMNRPVSVRDIGQTLKEGLRPLETASVRAR
;
A
#
# COMPACT_ATOMS: atom_id res chain seq x y z
N MET A 1 -27.32 21.35 -8.98
CA MET A 1 -26.63 20.55 -7.95
C MET A 1 -27.64 20.10 -6.91
N PRO A 2 -27.56 18.90 -6.36
CA PRO A 2 -28.64 18.35 -5.52
C PRO A 2 -28.79 19.01 -4.13
N SER A 3 -27.82 19.82 -3.65
CA SER A 3 -27.98 20.61 -2.43
C SER A 3 -27.00 21.77 -2.35
N ALA A 4 -27.34 22.80 -1.56
CA ALA A 4 -26.47 23.94 -1.25
C ALA A 4 -25.15 23.46 -0.60
N ALA A 5 -25.20 22.49 0.31
CA ALA A 5 -24.03 21.91 0.96
C ALA A 5 -23.07 21.25 -0.05
N SER A 6 -23.60 20.57 -1.07
CA SER A 6 -22.79 19.98 -2.14
C SER A 6 -22.14 21.06 -3.00
N ALA A 7 -22.87 22.14 -3.31
CA ALA A 7 -22.35 23.28 -4.06
C ALA A 7 -21.22 23.99 -3.30
N GLN A 8 -21.43 24.29 -2.02
CA GLN A 8 -20.42 24.88 -1.15
C GLN A 8 -19.15 24.03 -1.07
N ARG A 9 -19.30 22.70 -0.91
CA ARG A 9 -18.12 21.82 -0.83
C ARG A 9 -17.33 21.79 -2.14
N GLN A 10 -18.02 21.79 -3.31
CA GLN A 10 -17.33 21.90 -4.59
C GLN A 10 -16.59 23.22 -4.75
N THR A 11 -17.17 24.34 -4.33
CA THR A 11 -16.52 25.65 -4.33
C THR A 11 -15.30 25.68 -3.41
N GLN A 12 -15.38 25.10 -2.22
CA GLN A 12 -14.24 24.95 -1.30
C GLN A 12 -13.09 24.17 -1.94
N ILE A 13 -13.40 23.03 -2.58
CA ILE A 13 -12.38 22.22 -3.28
C ILE A 13 -11.67 23.02 -4.38
N ILE A 14 -12.42 23.83 -5.14
CA ILE A 14 -11.81 24.70 -6.16
C ILE A 14 -10.91 25.74 -5.49
N SER A 15 -11.37 26.38 -4.43
CA SER A 15 -10.58 27.36 -3.66
C SER A 15 -9.29 26.74 -3.10
N GLU A 16 -9.36 25.53 -2.53
CA GLU A 16 -8.19 24.78 -2.05
C GLU A 16 -7.19 24.49 -3.18
N GLN A 17 -7.68 24.07 -4.36
CA GLN A 17 -6.83 23.84 -5.54
C GLN A 17 -6.14 25.13 -6.04
N MET A 18 -6.84 26.24 -6.04
CA MET A 18 -6.28 27.54 -6.39
C MET A 18 -5.21 27.99 -5.41
N LYS A 19 -5.47 27.87 -4.10
CA LYS A 19 -4.47 28.15 -3.06
C LYS A 19 -3.22 27.30 -3.23
N SER A 20 -3.38 25.99 -3.44
CA SER A 20 -2.27 25.06 -3.67
C SER A 20 -1.45 25.45 -4.90
N TRP A 21 -2.10 25.86 -6.00
CA TRP A 21 -1.41 26.33 -7.19
C TRP A 21 -0.65 27.64 -6.93
N LEU A 22 -1.23 28.59 -6.21
CA LEU A 22 -0.54 29.86 -5.86
C LEU A 22 0.71 29.57 -5.01
N MET A 23 0.60 28.72 -4.01
CA MET A 23 1.74 28.32 -3.16
C MET A 23 2.83 27.61 -3.98
N ALA A 24 2.45 26.66 -4.83
CA ALA A 24 3.38 25.95 -5.70
C ALA A 24 4.06 26.93 -6.70
N SER A 25 3.33 27.88 -7.27
CA SER A 25 3.85 28.88 -8.18
C SER A 25 4.81 29.86 -7.49
N ALA A 26 4.52 30.24 -6.25
CA ALA A 26 5.42 31.07 -5.43
C ALA A 26 6.72 30.31 -5.08
N SER A 27 6.60 29.03 -4.73
CA SER A 27 7.76 28.17 -4.47
C SER A 27 8.60 27.94 -5.73
N TYR A 28 7.96 27.73 -6.89
CA TYR A 28 8.63 27.59 -8.18
C TYR A 28 9.44 28.84 -8.55
N ARG A 29 8.93 30.05 -8.30
CA ARG A 29 9.67 31.30 -8.57
C ARG A 29 10.95 31.42 -7.74
N LYS A 30 10.96 30.87 -6.52
CA LYS A 30 12.12 30.90 -5.62
C LYS A 30 13.14 29.79 -5.92
N ASN A 31 12.66 28.60 -6.30
CA ASN A 31 13.49 27.41 -6.48
C ASN A 31 12.99 26.57 -7.67
N PRO A 32 13.15 27.02 -8.92
CA PRO A 32 12.64 26.32 -10.09
C PRO A 32 13.24 24.92 -10.28
N GLU A 33 14.48 24.71 -9.82
CA GLU A 33 15.22 23.44 -9.89
C GLU A 33 14.59 22.30 -9.07
N LYS A 34 13.75 22.64 -8.07
CA LYS A 34 13.02 21.64 -7.26
C LYS A 34 11.78 21.09 -7.96
N PHE A 35 11.42 21.62 -9.11
CA PHE A 35 10.22 21.26 -9.85
C PHE A 35 10.57 20.66 -11.20
N LYS A 36 9.82 19.62 -11.61
CA LYS A 36 9.97 19.03 -12.95
C LYS A 36 9.46 19.96 -14.07
N ALA A 37 8.50 20.82 -13.76
CA ALA A 37 7.93 21.81 -14.69
C ALA A 37 7.21 22.91 -13.91
N ARG A 38 6.93 24.04 -14.57
CA ARG A 38 6.13 25.13 -14.02
C ARG A 38 4.74 24.62 -13.59
N PRO A 39 4.26 24.94 -12.37
CA PRO A 39 2.91 24.58 -11.92
C PRO A 39 1.84 25.17 -12.83
N ASN A 40 0.96 24.32 -13.36
CA ASN A 40 -0.15 24.74 -14.20
C ASN A 40 -1.36 25.15 -13.39
N LEU A 41 -2.09 26.16 -13.87
CA LEU A 41 -3.39 26.55 -13.31
C LEU A 41 -4.35 25.35 -13.30
N PRO A 42 -5.12 25.12 -12.21
CA PRO A 42 -6.16 24.12 -12.20
C PRO A 42 -7.16 24.33 -13.33
N GLY A 43 -7.28 23.35 -14.22
CA GLY A 43 -8.15 23.43 -15.38
C GLY A 43 -9.45 22.67 -15.22
N TYR A 44 -10.35 22.81 -16.20
CA TYR A 44 -11.60 22.04 -16.25
C TYR A 44 -11.34 20.53 -16.38
N LYS A 45 -12.10 19.77 -15.61
CA LYS A 45 -12.02 18.31 -15.62
C LYS A 45 -12.75 17.75 -16.86
N LYS A 46 -12.00 17.12 -17.76
CA LYS A 46 -12.54 16.57 -19.03
C LYS A 46 -13.29 15.24 -18.89
N ARG A 47 -13.29 14.62 -17.70
CA ARG A 47 -13.91 13.29 -17.46
C ARG A 47 -14.66 13.30 -16.13
N TYR A 48 -15.64 12.37 -16.00
CA TYR A 48 -16.28 12.12 -14.72
C TYR A 48 -15.23 11.83 -13.64
N ARG A 49 -15.27 12.61 -12.57
CA ARG A 49 -14.41 12.46 -11.41
C ARG A 49 -15.27 12.29 -10.16
N SER A 50 -14.62 12.05 -9.02
CA SER A 50 -15.33 11.97 -7.75
C SER A 50 -16.14 13.24 -7.49
N PHE A 51 -17.36 13.04 -7.02
CA PHE A 51 -18.24 14.09 -6.53
C PHE A 51 -18.30 14.00 -5.01
N VAL A 52 -18.06 15.11 -4.34
CA VAL A 52 -18.07 15.20 -2.87
C VAL A 52 -19.36 15.83 -2.42
N VAL A 53 -20.03 15.14 -1.49
CA VAL A 53 -21.25 15.63 -0.83
C VAL A 53 -20.88 15.98 0.60
N GLY A 54 -21.02 17.25 0.96
CA GLY A 54 -20.77 17.73 2.32
C GLY A 54 -21.73 17.09 3.34
N ARG A 55 -21.34 17.02 4.60
CA ARG A 55 -22.06 16.33 5.68
C ARG A 55 -23.56 16.66 5.73
N ASN A 56 -23.94 17.92 5.58
CA ASN A 56 -25.34 18.36 5.60
C ASN A 56 -26.11 18.08 4.29
N GLY A 57 -25.43 17.52 3.30
CA GLY A 57 -25.98 17.24 1.97
C GLY A 57 -26.52 15.83 1.80
N TYR A 58 -26.48 14.98 2.82
CA TYR A 58 -26.94 13.61 2.73
C TYR A 58 -27.48 13.06 4.06
N LYS A 59 -28.25 11.96 3.93
CA LYS A 59 -28.70 11.13 5.05
C LYS A 59 -28.52 9.66 4.66
N ILE A 60 -28.08 8.82 5.61
CA ILE A 60 -27.97 7.37 5.39
C ILE A 60 -29.00 6.68 6.28
N GLU A 61 -29.93 5.97 5.65
CA GLU A 61 -30.95 5.18 6.33
C GLU A 61 -31.18 3.86 5.58
N ASN A 62 -31.36 2.76 6.31
CA ASN A 62 -31.69 1.45 5.75
C ASN A 62 -30.81 1.05 4.55
N HIS A 63 -29.49 1.21 4.67
CA HIS A 63 -28.51 0.96 3.60
C HIS A 63 -28.74 1.77 2.32
N ARG A 64 -29.33 2.95 2.43
CA ARG A 64 -29.53 3.86 1.31
C ARG A 64 -28.98 5.23 1.65
N LEU A 65 -28.29 5.83 0.71
CA LEU A 65 -27.86 7.22 0.77
C LEU A 65 -28.94 8.09 0.11
N TYR A 66 -29.50 8.99 0.86
CA TYR A 66 -30.43 10.03 0.40
C TYR A 66 -29.65 11.33 0.25
N LEU A 67 -29.72 11.97 -0.90
CA LEU A 67 -29.16 13.30 -1.09
C LEU A 67 -30.21 14.35 -0.67
N THR A 68 -29.80 15.34 0.09
CA THR A 68 -30.66 16.47 0.50
C THR A 68 -31.18 17.21 -0.74
N GLY A 69 -32.47 17.47 -0.83
CA GLY A 69 -33.10 18.02 -2.04
C GLY A 69 -33.27 17.02 -3.19
N GLY A 70 -32.79 15.79 -3.03
CA GLY A 70 -32.79 14.80 -4.12
C GLY A 70 -34.18 14.46 -4.65
N LYS A 71 -35.21 14.44 -3.80
CA LYS A 71 -36.60 14.17 -4.21
C LYS A 71 -37.13 15.21 -5.19
N GLU A 72 -36.82 16.48 -4.96
CA GLU A 72 -37.24 17.61 -5.81
C GLU A 72 -36.67 17.50 -7.23
N TYR A 73 -35.50 16.90 -7.36
CA TYR A 73 -34.79 16.68 -8.63
C TYR A 73 -34.95 15.26 -9.19
N GLY A 74 -35.85 14.45 -8.62
CA GLY A 74 -36.13 13.09 -9.09
C GLY A 74 -35.01 12.07 -8.83
N PHE A 75 -34.04 12.36 -7.96
CA PHE A 75 -32.98 11.43 -7.62
C PHE A 75 -33.48 10.31 -6.71
N GLN A 76 -33.28 9.08 -7.15
CA GLN A 76 -33.55 7.91 -6.32
C GLN A 76 -32.42 7.69 -5.30
N PRO A 77 -32.74 7.18 -4.08
CA PRO A 77 -31.73 6.85 -3.09
C PRO A 77 -30.73 5.84 -3.60
N LEU A 78 -29.44 6.09 -3.40
CA LEU A 78 -28.37 5.17 -3.80
C LEU A 78 -28.32 3.99 -2.83
N LYS A 79 -28.54 2.77 -3.32
CA LYS A 79 -28.42 1.56 -2.51
C LYS A 79 -26.95 1.28 -2.19
N ILE A 80 -26.62 1.25 -0.90
CA ILE A 80 -25.28 0.89 -0.42
C ILE A 80 -25.19 -0.64 -0.38
N ARG A 81 -24.30 -1.20 -1.20
CA ARG A 81 -23.96 -2.63 -1.15
C ARG A 81 -22.65 -2.76 -0.39
N CYS A 82 -22.71 -3.15 0.85
CA CYS A 82 -21.55 -3.47 1.67
C CYS A 82 -21.67 -4.88 2.22
N CYS A 83 -20.55 -5.41 2.75
CA CYS A 83 -20.59 -6.68 3.46
C CYS A 83 -21.56 -6.57 4.64
N GLU A 84 -22.51 -7.48 4.73
CA GLU A 84 -23.53 -7.54 5.77
C GLU A 84 -22.93 -8.06 7.10
N THR A 85 -21.98 -7.31 7.67
CA THR A 85 -21.62 -7.56 9.06
C THR A 85 -22.46 -6.67 9.96
N GLN A 86 -23.10 -7.25 10.97
CA GLN A 86 -23.91 -6.52 11.97
C GLN A 86 -23.15 -5.32 12.58
N ALA A 87 -21.82 -5.49 12.78
CA ALA A 87 -20.93 -4.45 13.27
C ALA A 87 -20.82 -3.24 12.31
N PHE A 88 -20.87 -3.47 10.98
CA PHE A 88 -20.85 -2.37 10.02
C PHE A 88 -22.18 -1.62 9.99
N ASN A 89 -23.29 -2.32 10.13
CA ASN A 89 -24.64 -1.73 10.13
C ASN A 89 -24.88 -0.84 11.35
N ALA A 90 -24.44 -1.26 12.52
CA ALA A 90 -24.52 -0.44 13.75
C ALA A 90 -23.63 0.81 13.64
N LYS A 91 -22.43 0.70 13.09
CA LYS A 91 -21.49 1.82 12.95
C LYS A 91 -21.88 2.85 11.89
N ILE A 92 -22.54 2.46 10.79
CA ILE A 92 -22.92 3.42 9.72
C ILE A 92 -23.87 4.51 10.25
N ASN A 93 -24.80 4.18 11.12
CA ASN A 93 -25.81 5.15 11.58
C ASN A 93 -25.27 6.10 12.66
N GLU A 94 -24.25 5.69 13.41
CA GLU A 94 -23.78 6.42 14.59
C GLU A 94 -22.46 7.19 14.34
N THR A 95 -21.65 6.81 13.36
CA THR A 95 -20.26 7.26 13.26
C THR A 95 -19.83 7.78 11.88
N VAL A 96 -20.73 7.90 10.88
CA VAL A 96 -20.34 8.59 9.63
C VAL A 96 -20.25 10.07 9.88
N VAL A 97 -19.04 10.54 10.04
CA VAL A 97 -18.72 11.94 10.28
C VAL A 97 -17.92 12.49 9.10
N GLY A 98 -18.47 13.39 8.36
CA GLY A 98 -17.74 14.07 7.32
C GLY A 98 -18.36 13.96 5.94
N ASP A 99 -17.55 14.24 4.93
CA ASP A 99 -18.00 14.24 3.55
C ASP A 99 -18.15 12.82 2.99
N VAL A 100 -19.14 12.63 2.14
CA VAL A 100 -19.28 11.41 1.33
C VAL A 100 -18.74 11.67 -0.06
N ARG A 101 -17.95 10.76 -0.57
CA ARG A 101 -17.38 10.87 -1.91
C ARG A 101 -17.92 9.78 -2.83
N ILE A 102 -18.54 10.19 -3.92
CA ILE A 102 -19.03 9.31 -4.99
C ILE A 102 -17.96 9.25 -6.08
N VAL A 103 -17.33 8.09 -6.24
CA VAL A 103 -16.21 7.88 -7.16
C VAL A 103 -16.66 7.02 -8.33
N PRO A 104 -16.58 7.51 -9.59
CA PRO A 104 -16.92 6.71 -10.75
C PRO A 104 -15.91 5.57 -10.94
N LEU A 105 -16.42 4.37 -11.21
CA LEU A 105 -15.64 3.17 -11.44
C LEU A 105 -16.21 2.42 -12.68
N GLY A 106 -15.72 2.77 -13.85
CA GLY A 106 -16.25 2.26 -15.12
C GLY A 106 -17.71 2.70 -15.32
N ASN A 107 -18.63 1.76 -15.39
CA ASN A 107 -20.07 1.98 -15.50
C ASN A 107 -20.82 1.91 -14.15
N SER A 108 -20.10 2.03 -13.05
CA SER A 108 -20.66 2.03 -11.69
C SER A 108 -19.96 3.08 -10.83
N PHE A 109 -20.39 3.19 -9.57
CA PHE A 109 -19.82 4.12 -8.61
C PHE A 109 -19.42 3.39 -7.33
N VAL A 110 -18.37 3.89 -6.68
CA VAL A 110 -18.00 3.54 -5.32
C VAL A 110 -18.38 4.70 -4.41
N LEU A 111 -19.02 4.38 -3.32
CA LEU A 111 -19.33 5.32 -2.27
C LEU A 111 -18.25 5.21 -1.20
N GLU A 112 -17.51 6.28 -0.98
CA GLU A 112 -16.53 6.38 0.10
C GLU A 112 -17.16 7.18 1.25
N LEU A 113 -17.23 6.53 2.41
CA LEU A 113 -17.76 7.12 3.65
C LEU A 113 -16.58 7.41 4.58
N THR A 114 -16.59 8.58 5.21
CA THR A 114 -15.60 8.93 6.22
C THR A 114 -16.17 8.62 7.61
N PHE A 115 -15.42 7.85 8.39
CA PHE A 115 -15.77 7.53 9.78
C PHE A 115 -14.79 8.24 10.71
N GLU A 116 -15.29 8.77 11.80
CA GLU A 116 -14.47 9.15 12.92
C GLU A 116 -14.19 7.91 13.76
N TYR A 117 -12.94 7.67 14.06
CA TYR A 117 -12.53 6.54 14.88
C TYR A 117 -12.30 7.07 16.30
N ASP A 118 -13.12 6.63 17.21
CA ASP A 118 -12.88 6.85 18.62
C ASP A 118 -11.65 6.01 19.02
N GLY A 119 -10.57 6.68 19.43
CA GLY A 119 -9.28 6.06 19.76
C GLY A 119 -9.31 5.11 20.97
N ALA A 120 -10.47 4.91 21.59
CA ALA A 120 -10.67 4.10 22.78
C ALA A 120 -10.18 2.64 22.66
N GLN A 121 -10.05 2.10 21.45
CA GLN A 121 -9.48 0.75 21.25
C GLN A 121 -7.95 0.72 21.36
N THR A 122 -7.28 1.88 21.32
CA THR A 122 -5.82 1.99 21.35
C THR A 122 -5.25 2.41 22.70
N GLU A 123 -6.08 2.92 23.61
CA GLU A 123 -5.63 3.46 24.90
C GLU A 123 -4.89 2.44 25.77
N ASN A 124 -5.16 1.14 25.59
CA ASN A 124 -4.51 0.04 26.33
C ASN A 124 -3.45 -0.72 25.54
N LEU A 125 -3.24 -0.38 24.26
CA LEU A 125 -2.30 -1.12 23.41
C LEU A 125 -0.97 -0.36 23.33
N LYS A 126 0.00 -0.73 24.19
CA LYS A 126 1.35 -0.18 24.17
C LYS A 126 2.27 -1.13 23.42
N LEU A 127 2.34 -0.96 22.10
CA LEU A 127 3.31 -1.71 21.29
C LEU A 127 4.72 -1.15 21.47
N ASP A 128 5.71 -2.01 21.35
CA ASP A 128 7.13 -1.63 21.41
C ASP A 128 7.50 -0.74 20.22
N ALA A 129 7.60 0.57 20.46
CA ALA A 129 7.93 1.56 19.43
C ALA A 129 9.36 1.40 18.88
N SER A 130 10.27 0.72 19.60
CA SER A 130 11.62 0.41 19.14
C SER A 130 11.67 -0.79 18.20
N ALA A 131 10.65 -1.64 18.24
CA ALA A 131 10.53 -2.77 17.35
C ALA A 131 9.91 -2.36 15.99
N ALA A 132 10.51 -2.86 14.92
CA ALA A 132 10.09 -2.51 13.58
C ALA A 132 9.87 -3.74 12.68
N CYS A 133 8.85 -3.63 11.81
CA CYS A 133 8.64 -4.50 10.66
C CYS A 133 9.04 -3.73 9.39
N SER A 134 10.02 -4.23 8.63
CA SER A 134 10.38 -3.66 7.34
C SER A 134 9.79 -4.46 6.19
N ILE A 135 9.31 -3.75 5.17
CA ILE A 135 8.58 -4.33 4.03
C ILE A 135 9.22 -3.90 2.72
N ASP A 136 9.69 -4.87 1.95
CA ASP A 136 10.07 -4.71 0.53
C ASP A 136 8.89 -5.11 -0.36
N LEU A 137 8.52 -4.26 -1.33
CA LEU A 137 7.38 -4.45 -2.22
C LEU A 137 7.84 -4.94 -3.60
N GLY A 138 7.36 -6.12 -3.98
CA GLY A 138 7.78 -6.76 -5.21
C GLY A 138 6.65 -7.27 -6.10
N ILE A 139 7.03 -8.02 -7.13
CA ILE A 139 6.12 -8.67 -8.10
C ILE A 139 5.90 -10.15 -7.76
N ASP A 140 6.96 -10.90 -7.50
CA ASP A 140 6.89 -12.35 -7.22
C ASP A 140 6.53 -12.60 -5.76
N ASN A 141 7.18 -11.90 -4.86
CA ASN A 141 6.72 -11.66 -3.53
C ASN A 141 6.07 -10.28 -3.53
N PHE A 142 4.78 -10.20 -3.26
CA PHE A 142 4.03 -8.94 -3.21
C PHE A 142 4.55 -8.05 -2.09
N ALA A 143 4.89 -8.67 -0.95
CA ALA A 143 5.53 -8.02 0.19
C ALA A 143 6.46 -9.03 0.86
N THR A 144 7.70 -8.63 1.09
CA THR A 144 8.66 -9.36 1.91
C THR A 144 8.78 -8.62 3.23
N MET A 145 8.43 -9.29 4.31
CA MET A 145 8.38 -8.70 5.66
C MET A 145 9.48 -9.29 6.52
N ILE A 146 10.27 -8.42 7.13
CA ILE A 146 11.26 -8.79 8.16
C ILE A 146 10.99 -8.03 9.45
N SER A 147 11.48 -8.53 10.57
CA SER A 147 11.32 -7.88 11.86
C SER A 147 12.64 -7.70 12.59
N THR A 148 12.71 -6.67 13.43
CA THR A 148 13.78 -6.50 14.40
C THR A 148 13.62 -7.39 15.64
N LYS A 149 12.44 -8.01 15.85
CA LYS A 149 12.19 -9.02 16.90
C LYS A 149 12.66 -10.38 16.42
N ALA A 150 13.48 -11.06 17.20
CA ALA A 150 14.11 -12.34 16.83
C ALA A 150 13.10 -13.49 16.73
N GLU A 151 12.03 -13.45 17.51
CA GLU A 151 10.94 -14.43 17.54
C GLU A 151 9.97 -14.30 16.37
N ALA A 152 9.97 -13.16 15.68
CA ALA A 152 9.07 -12.91 14.57
C ALA A 152 9.63 -13.49 13.24
N PRO A 153 8.92 -14.43 12.60
CA PRO A 153 9.38 -15.05 11.36
C PRO A 153 9.40 -14.05 10.20
N PHE A 154 10.37 -14.14 9.32
CA PHE A 154 10.34 -13.41 8.06
C PHE A 154 9.26 -13.99 7.14
N LEU A 155 8.47 -13.14 6.51
CA LEU A 155 7.36 -13.57 5.66
C LEU A 155 7.59 -13.20 4.19
N LEU A 156 7.32 -14.14 3.29
CA LEU A 156 7.26 -13.92 1.85
C LEU A 156 5.79 -14.02 1.39
N VAL A 157 5.11 -12.89 1.32
CA VAL A 157 3.73 -12.81 0.83
C VAL A 157 3.73 -12.94 -0.69
N LYS A 158 3.26 -14.08 -1.21
CA LYS A 158 3.37 -14.41 -2.64
C LYS A 158 2.44 -13.55 -3.51
N GLY A 159 3.01 -12.97 -4.59
CA GLY A 159 2.28 -12.15 -5.57
C GLY A 159 1.50 -12.91 -6.63
N GLY A 160 1.44 -14.24 -6.55
CA GLY A 160 0.79 -15.09 -7.56
C GLY A 160 -0.67 -14.73 -7.82
N LYS A 161 -1.44 -14.43 -6.78
CA LYS A 161 -2.84 -14.01 -6.88
C LYS A 161 -3.00 -12.71 -7.68
N VAL A 162 -2.19 -11.69 -7.37
CA VAL A 162 -2.20 -10.39 -8.06
C VAL A 162 -1.85 -10.56 -9.53
N LYS A 163 -0.84 -11.40 -9.83
CA LYS A 163 -0.45 -11.72 -11.21
C LYS A 163 -1.59 -12.40 -11.97
N SER A 164 -2.23 -13.41 -11.37
CA SER A 164 -3.32 -14.14 -12.02
C SER A 164 -4.53 -13.24 -12.32
N ILE A 165 -4.90 -12.34 -11.40
CA ILE A 165 -5.96 -11.34 -11.61
C ILE A 165 -5.63 -10.45 -12.82
N ASN A 166 -4.39 -9.95 -12.90
CA ASN A 166 -3.96 -9.07 -14.00
C ASN A 166 -3.88 -9.81 -15.34
N GLN A 167 -3.35 -11.03 -15.36
CA GLN A 167 -3.27 -11.86 -16.57
C GLN A 167 -4.65 -12.21 -17.11
N TRP A 168 -5.57 -12.65 -16.23
CA TRP A 168 -6.95 -12.91 -16.60
C TRP A 168 -7.61 -11.68 -17.21
N TRP A 169 -7.47 -10.51 -16.58
CA TRP A 169 -8.06 -9.27 -17.07
C TRP A 169 -7.48 -8.86 -18.43
N ASN A 170 -6.16 -8.94 -18.62
CA ASN A 170 -5.50 -8.62 -19.87
C ASN A 170 -6.02 -9.52 -21.02
N LYS A 171 -6.16 -10.84 -20.76
CA LYS A 171 -6.71 -11.80 -21.72
C LYS A 171 -8.16 -11.45 -22.11
N GLN A 172 -9.01 -11.20 -21.11
CA GLN A 172 -10.41 -10.84 -21.34
C GLN A 172 -10.55 -9.52 -22.10
N VAL A 173 -9.75 -8.53 -21.81
CA VAL A 173 -9.78 -7.23 -22.50
C VAL A 173 -9.30 -7.37 -23.94
N ALA A 174 -8.26 -8.14 -24.20
CA ALA A 174 -7.77 -8.39 -25.56
C ALA A 174 -8.84 -9.09 -26.42
N GLU A 175 -9.49 -10.13 -25.89
CA GLU A 175 -10.59 -10.84 -26.54
C GLU A 175 -11.79 -9.93 -26.83
N LEU A 176 -12.24 -9.15 -25.84
CA LEU A 176 -13.37 -8.22 -26.03
C LEU A 176 -13.07 -7.12 -27.05
N LYS A 177 -11.83 -6.66 -27.12
CA LYS A 177 -11.40 -5.68 -28.12
C LYS A 177 -11.39 -6.28 -29.53
N SER A 178 -10.93 -7.51 -29.72
CA SER A 178 -10.91 -8.18 -31.03
C SER A 178 -12.33 -8.43 -31.55
N LEU A 179 -13.31 -8.62 -30.62
CA LEU A 179 -14.73 -8.81 -30.96
C LEU A 179 -15.53 -7.48 -31.05
N GLY A 180 -14.88 -6.32 -30.88
CA GLY A 180 -15.58 -5.02 -30.89
C GLY A 180 -16.51 -4.79 -29.67
N LYS A 181 -16.47 -5.64 -28.63
CA LYS A 181 -17.39 -5.63 -27.47
C LYS A 181 -16.90 -4.71 -26.35
N PHE A 182 -16.65 -3.45 -26.64
CA PHE A 182 -16.07 -2.47 -25.71
C PHE A 182 -16.92 -2.24 -24.45
N GLY A 183 -18.25 -2.29 -24.55
CA GLY A 183 -19.15 -2.11 -23.41
C GLY A 183 -18.95 -3.13 -22.28
N HIS A 184 -18.51 -4.35 -22.60
CA HIS A 184 -18.25 -5.39 -21.60
C HIS A 184 -16.95 -5.21 -20.84
N ILE A 185 -16.00 -4.40 -21.35
CA ILE A 185 -14.69 -4.16 -20.70
C ILE A 185 -14.88 -3.51 -19.34
N ALA A 186 -15.87 -2.61 -19.18
CA ALA A 186 -16.14 -1.95 -17.90
C ALA A 186 -16.51 -2.96 -16.80
N ALA A 187 -17.35 -3.96 -17.10
CA ALA A 187 -17.74 -5.01 -16.15
C ALA A 187 -16.54 -5.87 -15.73
N LYS A 188 -15.68 -6.26 -16.69
CA LYS A 188 -14.45 -7.03 -16.41
C LYS A 188 -13.45 -6.20 -15.57
N SER A 189 -13.32 -4.91 -15.86
CA SER A 189 -12.45 -3.99 -15.10
C SER A 189 -12.94 -3.81 -13.66
N ARG A 190 -14.26 -3.73 -13.46
CA ARG A 190 -14.86 -3.68 -12.12
C ARG A 190 -14.56 -4.96 -11.33
N ARG A 191 -14.72 -6.15 -11.95
CA ARG A 191 -14.38 -7.42 -11.30
C ARG A 191 -12.92 -7.47 -10.88
N ARG A 192 -12.01 -7.10 -11.80
CA ARG A 192 -10.58 -6.98 -11.47
C ARG A 192 -10.34 -6.03 -10.30
N TYR A 193 -10.97 -4.86 -10.32
CA TYR A 193 -10.85 -3.89 -9.23
C TYR A 193 -11.26 -4.50 -7.89
N SER A 194 -12.44 -5.11 -7.81
CA SER A 194 -12.94 -5.72 -6.57
C SER A 194 -12.04 -6.85 -6.06
N GLN A 195 -11.55 -7.72 -6.95
CA GLN A 195 -10.62 -8.78 -6.57
C GLN A 195 -9.26 -8.23 -6.07
N MET A 196 -8.78 -7.16 -6.70
CA MET A 196 -7.55 -6.50 -6.29
C MET A 196 -7.73 -5.82 -4.92
N GLU A 197 -8.86 -5.15 -4.70
CA GLU A 197 -9.16 -4.52 -3.41
C GLU A 197 -9.25 -5.55 -2.28
N ASP A 198 -9.95 -6.66 -2.50
CA ASP A 198 -10.01 -7.76 -1.52
C ASP A 198 -8.60 -8.25 -1.13
N TYR A 199 -7.75 -8.46 -2.15
CA TYR A 199 -6.37 -8.87 -1.90
C TYR A 199 -5.59 -7.83 -1.09
N LEU A 200 -5.67 -6.55 -1.47
CA LEU A 200 -4.95 -5.48 -0.76
C LEU A 200 -5.46 -5.29 0.68
N HIS A 201 -6.76 -5.45 0.91
CA HIS A 201 -7.34 -5.40 2.25
C HIS A 201 -6.84 -6.55 3.13
N LYS A 202 -6.76 -7.78 2.58
CA LYS A 202 -6.20 -8.94 3.29
C LYS A 202 -4.71 -8.77 3.56
N ALA A 203 -3.94 -8.36 2.55
CA ALA A 203 -2.51 -8.15 2.70
C ALA A 203 -2.17 -7.06 3.73
N SER A 204 -2.88 -5.94 3.70
CA SER A 204 -2.69 -4.87 4.70
C SER A 204 -3.15 -5.30 6.10
N ARG A 205 -4.18 -6.16 6.22
CA ARG A 205 -4.57 -6.73 7.52
C ARG A 205 -3.49 -7.66 8.05
N LEU A 206 -2.89 -8.49 7.19
CA LEU A 206 -1.78 -9.37 7.57
C LEU A 206 -0.62 -8.59 8.18
N VAL A 207 -0.26 -7.41 7.62
CA VAL A 207 0.79 -6.55 8.20
C VAL A 207 0.43 -6.12 9.62
N ILE A 208 -0.81 -5.69 9.84
CA ILE A 208 -1.26 -5.25 11.16
C ILE A 208 -1.28 -6.43 12.15
N GLU A 209 -1.84 -7.58 11.76
CA GLU A 209 -1.84 -8.78 12.61
C GLU A 209 -0.43 -9.22 12.97
N TYR A 210 0.51 -9.14 12.03
CA TYR A 210 1.92 -9.42 12.30
C TYR A 210 2.49 -8.47 13.36
N CYS A 211 2.22 -7.18 13.24
CA CYS A 211 2.68 -6.19 14.23
C CYS A 211 2.06 -6.44 15.61
N LEU A 212 0.77 -6.72 15.67
CA LEU A 212 0.05 -7.00 16.92
C LEU A 212 0.55 -8.29 17.59
N THR A 213 0.79 -9.35 16.80
CA THR A 213 1.23 -10.65 17.30
C THR A 213 2.64 -10.60 17.91
N TYR A 214 3.52 -9.80 17.32
CA TYR A 214 4.93 -9.73 17.72
C TYR A 214 5.31 -8.44 18.45
N ASP A 215 4.34 -7.68 18.93
CA ASP A 215 4.56 -6.45 19.70
C ASP A 215 5.47 -5.46 18.95
N ILE A 216 5.08 -5.10 17.73
CA ILE A 216 5.85 -4.21 16.84
C ILE A 216 5.10 -2.88 16.67
N GLY A 217 5.70 -1.78 17.13
CA GLY A 217 5.12 -0.44 17.08
C GLY A 217 5.46 0.36 15.83
N THR A 218 6.38 -0.11 14.98
CA THR A 218 6.81 0.63 13.76
C THR A 218 6.79 -0.26 12.52
N VAL A 219 6.25 0.26 11.40
CA VAL A 219 6.29 -0.36 10.07
C VAL A 219 7.09 0.55 9.13
N ILE A 220 8.11 0.00 8.48
CA ILE A 220 8.96 0.69 7.51
C ILE A 220 8.67 0.08 6.14
N ILE A 221 8.24 0.88 5.15
CA ILE A 221 7.92 0.38 3.81
C ILE A 221 8.85 1.02 2.81
N GLY A 222 9.61 0.20 2.09
CA GLY A 222 10.39 0.64 0.93
C GLY A 222 9.46 1.04 -0.21
N TYR A 223 9.60 2.26 -0.71
CA TYR A 223 8.82 2.71 -1.84
C TYR A 223 9.45 3.91 -2.54
N ASN A 224 9.56 3.83 -3.87
CA ASN A 224 9.97 4.96 -4.69
C ASN A 224 8.80 5.38 -5.60
N PRO A 225 8.17 6.55 -5.37
CA PRO A 225 7.04 7.02 -6.17
C PRO A 225 7.36 7.19 -7.65
N GLN A 226 8.61 7.45 -8.00
CA GLN A 226 9.06 7.69 -9.38
C GLN A 226 9.33 6.40 -10.16
N TRP A 227 9.42 5.27 -9.51
CA TRP A 227 9.74 3.98 -10.11
C TRP A 227 8.81 3.58 -11.26
N LYS A 228 7.55 4.00 -11.21
CA LYS A 228 6.57 3.67 -12.26
C LYS A 228 6.71 4.51 -13.52
N THR A 229 7.36 5.65 -13.45
CA THR A 229 7.53 6.57 -14.60
C THR A 229 8.83 6.35 -15.36
N GLU A 230 9.84 5.77 -14.72
CA GLU A 230 11.20 5.62 -15.28
C GLU A 230 11.69 4.15 -15.34
N CYS A 231 10.80 3.18 -15.13
CA CYS A 231 11.15 1.76 -15.18
C CYS A 231 11.54 1.30 -16.59
N ASN A 232 12.79 0.93 -16.77
CA ASN A 232 13.29 0.29 -18.01
C ASN A 232 13.60 -1.20 -17.78
N MET A 233 12.62 -1.95 -17.27
CA MET A 233 12.72 -3.41 -17.04
C MET A 233 12.27 -4.24 -18.25
N GLY A 234 12.09 -3.60 -19.41
CA GLY A 234 11.49 -4.21 -20.59
C GLY A 234 9.95 -4.19 -20.57
N LYS A 235 9.34 -4.15 -21.76
CA LYS A 235 7.88 -3.93 -21.97
C LYS A 235 6.97 -4.86 -21.15
N VAL A 236 7.32 -6.15 -21.06
CA VAL A 236 6.51 -7.16 -20.32
C VAL A 236 6.61 -6.99 -18.81
N ASN A 237 7.81 -6.72 -18.30
CA ASN A 237 8.00 -6.54 -16.85
C ASN A 237 7.43 -5.20 -16.37
N ASN A 238 7.58 -4.13 -17.16
CA ASN A 238 6.96 -2.85 -16.89
C ASN A 238 5.42 -2.98 -16.81
N GLN A 239 4.79 -3.68 -17.75
CA GLN A 239 3.35 -3.91 -17.71
C GLN A 239 2.91 -4.67 -16.46
N LYS A 240 3.66 -5.68 -16.04
CA LYS A 240 3.38 -6.45 -14.81
C LYS A 240 3.52 -5.59 -13.56
N PHE A 241 4.58 -4.79 -13.49
CA PHE A 241 4.89 -3.96 -12.33
C PHE A 241 3.90 -2.79 -12.16
N VAL A 242 3.63 -2.06 -13.24
CA VAL A 242 2.68 -0.93 -13.24
C VAL A 242 1.27 -1.37 -12.86
N ALA A 243 0.90 -2.62 -13.16
CA ALA A 243 -0.44 -3.15 -12.88
C ALA A 243 -0.68 -3.48 -11.39
N ILE A 244 0.36 -3.46 -10.52
CA ILE A 244 0.22 -3.71 -9.07
C ILE A 244 0.07 -2.36 -8.35
N PRO A 245 -1.03 -2.12 -7.61
CA PRO A 245 -1.28 -0.83 -6.98
C PRO A 245 -0.59 -0.70 -5.59
N HIS A 246 0.74 -0.69 -5.54
CA HIS A 246 1.51 -0.61 -4.30
C HIS A 246 1.17 0.62 -3.46
N ALA A 247 0.97 1.81 -4.07
CA ALA A 247 0.56 3.00 -3.34
C ALA A 247 -0.74 2.80 -2.56
N ARG A 248 -1.74 2.14 -3.18
CA ARG A 248 -3.02 1.82 -2.52
C ARG A 248 -2.85 0.82 -1.37
N PHE A 249 -1.90 -0.10 -1.48
CA PHE A 249 -1.54 -0.99 -0.38
C PHE A 249 -0.94 -0.19 0.79
N ILE A 250 0.02 0.69 0.51
CA ILE A 250 0.64 1.56 1.51
C ILE A 250 -0.43 2.41 2.23
N ASP A 251 -1.36 3.02 1.49
CA ASP A 251 -2.45 3.80 2.08
C ASP A 251 -3.32 2.93 2.99
N LYS A 252 -3.60 1.66 2.60
CA LYS A 252 -4.35 0.73 3.43
C LYS A 252 -3.60 0.31 4.70
N VAL A 253 -2.29 0.15 4.63
CA VAL A 253 -1.47 -0.10 5.82
C VAL A 253 -1.51 1.12 6.74
N LYS A 254 -1.31 2.35 6.20
CA LYS A 254 -1.30 3.58 6.99
C LYS A 254 -2.56 3.78 7.83
N TYR A 255 -3.75 3.75 7.21
CA TYR A 255 -4.97 4.02 7.98
C TYR A 255 -5.30 2.90 8.97
N LYS A 256 -4.96 1.64 8.64
CA LYS A 256 -5.15 0.54 9.58
C LYS A 256 -4.17 0.59 10.74
N ALA A 257 -2.91 0.93 10.47
CA ALA A 257 -1.88 1.11 11.49
C ALA A 257 -2.25 2.22 12.48
N GLN A 258 -2.78 3.32 11.96
CA GLN A 258 -3.26 4.44 12.79
C GLN A 258 -4.28 3.99 13.85
N ALA A 259 -5.18 3.05 13.50
CA ALA A 259 -6.18 2.52 14.42
C ALA A 259 -5.57 1.75 15.62
N TYR A 260 -4.30 1.38 15.56
CA TYR A 260 -3.58 0.64 16.60
C TYR A 260 -2.35 1.39 17.14
N GLY A 261 -2.22 2.68 16.82
CA GLY A 261 -1.06 3.47 17.23
C GLY A 261 0.27 3.05 16.60
N ILE A 262 0.25 2.24 15.53
CA ILE A 262 1.46 1.79 14.83
C ILE A 262 1.97 2.90 13.91
N LYS A 263 3.23 3.28 14.07
CA LYS A 263 3.90 4.27 13.22
C LYS A 263 4.23 3.66 11.86
N VAL A 264 3.90 4.35 10.76
CA VAL A 264 4.26 3.91 9.40
C VAL A 264 5.21 4.91 8.76
N ILE A 265 6.39 4.44 8.39
CA ILE A 265 7.44 5.20 7.71
C ILE A 265 7.55 4.67 6.28
N VAL A 266 7.52 5.57 5.29
CA VAL A 266 7.79 5.22 3.90
C VAL A 266 9.19 5.71 3.56
N ARG A 267 10.10 4.78 3.28
CA ARG A 267 11.51 5.06 3.01
C ARG A 267 11.82 4.87 1.53
N GLU A 268 12.65 5.74 1.00
CA GLU A 268 13.21 5.60 -0.33
C GLU A 268 14.11 4.35 -0.39
N GLU A 269 13.96 3.53 -1.47
CA GLU A 269 14.55 2.18 -1.56
C GLU A 269 15.67 2.05 -2.61
N SER A 270 16.27 3.16 -3.07
CA SER A 270 17.39 3.07 -4.03
C SER A 270 18.54 2.25 -3.44
N TYR A 271 19.12 1.45 -4.30
CA TYR A 271 20.25 0.55 -4.03
C TYR A 271 20.00 -0.58 -3.03
N THR A 272 18.86 -0.67 -2.37
CA THR A 272 18.57 -1.72 -1.37
C THR A 272 18.63 -3.14 -1.92
N SER A 273 18.31 -3.33 -3.20
CA SER A 273 18.41 -4.63 -3.88
C SER A 273 19.83 -4.98 -4.38
N LYS A 274 20.74 -3.99 -4.41
CA LYS A 274 22.12 -4.16 -4.88
C LYS A 274 23.12 -4.32 -3.73
N ALA A 275 22.96 -3.54 -2.67
CA ALA A 275 23.81 -3.59 -1.49
C ALA A 275 23.64 -4.89 -0.72
N SER A 276 24.71 -5.42 -0.17
CA SER A 276 24.68 -6.57 0.74
C SER A 276 24.30 -6.12 2.16
N ALA A 277 23.19 -6.65 2.66
CA ALA A 277 22.76 -6.34 4.02
C ALA A 277 23.65 -7.00 5.07
N LEU A 278 24.14 -8.22 4.80
CA LEU A 278 24.95 -9.00 5.74
C LEU A 278 26.40 -8.56 5.75
N ASP A 279 26.92 -8.01 4.66
CA ASP A 279 28.26 -7.40 4.60
C ASP A 279 28.26 -5.94 5.05
N PHE A 280 27.10 -5.41 5.43
CA PHE A 280 26.92 -4.03 5.89
C PHE A 280 27.36 -2.98 4.85
N ASP A 281 27.18 -3.27 3.55
CA ASP A 281 27.42 -2.28 2.50
C ASP A 281 26.69 -0.97 2.80
N ALA A 282 27.29 0.16 2.46
CA ALA A 282 26.60 1.45 2.50
C ALA A 282 25.43 1.47 1.52
N VAL A 283 24.27 1.94 1.95
CA VAL A 283 23.07 2.04 1.12
C VAL A 283 22.73 3.52 0.92
N PRO A 284 23.26 4.17 -0.16
CA PRO A 284 23.05 5.59 -0.39
C PRO A 284 21.61 5.90 -0.80
N ASP A 285 21.18 7.14 -0.58
CA ASP A 285 19.96 7.68 -1.16
C ASP A 285 20.18 8.08 -2.62
N TYR A 286 19.13 8.12 -3.45
CA TYR A 286 19.19 8.32 -4.92
C TYR A 286 19.90 9.60 -5.37
N ARG A 287 19.94 10.64 -4.54
CA ARG A 287 20.51 11.96 -4.86
C ARG A 287 21.76 12.28 -4.07
N THR A 288 22.43 11.29 -3.53
CA THR A 288 23.76 11.52 -2.93
C THR A 288 24.74 11.87 -4.04
N ASP A 289 25.35 13.05 -3.98
CA ASP A 289 26.36 13.53 -4.93
C ASP A 289 27.70 12.78 -4.75
N ASP A 290 27.78 11.90 -3.76
CA ASP A 290 28.97 11.10 -3.47
C ASP A 290 29.08 9.91 -4.43
N GLU A 291 29.76 10.10 -5.53
CA GLU A 291 30.05 9.05 -6.50
C GLU A 291 30.93 7.93 -5.94
N SER A 292 31.64 8.16 -4.84
CA SER A 292 32.51 7.15 -4.20
C SER A 292 31.72 5.98 -3.62
N VAL A 293 30.44 6.21 -3.28
CA VAL A 293 29.52 5.20 -2.72
C VAL A 293 28.67 4.53 -3.81
N LYS A 294 28.55 5.16 -4.99
CA LYS A 294 27.78 4.61 -6.11
C LYS A 294 28.52 3.42 -6.74
N GLY A 295 28.03 2.22 -6.50
CA GLY A 295 28.38 1.03 -7.30
C GLY A 295 29.44 0.09 -6.74
N LYS A 296 29.94 0.29 -5.52
CA LYS A 296 30.84 -0.67 -4.85
C LYS A 296 30.04 -1.48 -3.84
N PHE A 297 29.44 -2.57 -4.29
CA PHE A 297 28.76 -3.52 -3.41
C PHE A 297 29.57 -4.81 -3.34
N SER A 298 29.69 -5.35 -2.12
CA SER A 298 30.50 -6.52 -1.82
C SER A 298 29.87 -7.83 -2.33
N GLY A 299 28.53 -7.89 -2.34
CA GLY A 299 27.78 -9.04 -2.81
C GLY A 299 27.10 -8.80 -4.16
N ASN A 300 26.46 -9.83 -4.70
CA ASN A 300 25.76 -9.75 -5.97
C ASN A 300 24.50 -10.62 -6.04
N ARG A 301 23.56 -10.24 -6.91
CA ARG A 301 22.37 -11.02 -7.21
C ARG A 301 22.71 -12.11 -8.23
N VAL A 302 22.84 -13.36 -7.77
CA VAL A 302 23.25 -14.51 -8.60
C VAL A 302 22.15 -14.90 -9.59
N LYS A 303 20.90 -14.94 -9.10
CA LYS A 303 19.71 -15.21 -9.91
C LYS A 303 18.49 -14.56 -9.27
N ARG A 304 17.34 -14.63 -9.95
CA ARG A 304 16.10 -14.12 -9.40
C ARG A 304 15.80 -14.82 -8.07
N GLY A 305 15.61 -14.03 -7.01
CA GLY A 305 15.31 -14.52 -5.65
C GLY A 305 16.54 -14.99 -4.85
N LEU A 306 17.76 -14.93 -5.39
CA LEU A 306 18.99 -15.35 -4.71
C LEU A 306 20.03 -14.24 -4.76
N TYR A 307 20.53 -13.85 -3.61
CA TYR A 307 21.63 -12.92 -3.42
C TYR A 307 22.78 -13.63 -2.71
N ARG A 308 24.02 -13.39 -3.12
CA ARG A 308 25.24 -13.94 -2.53
C ARG A 308 26.09 -12.81 -1.97
N THR A 309 26.47 -12.93 -0.72
CA THR A 309 27.36 -12.02 0.01
C THR A 309 28.81 -12.21 -0.38
N ALA A 310 29.71 -11.37 0.10
CA ALA A 310 31.14 -11.44 -0.17
C ALA A 310 31.79 -12.76 0.30
N ASP A 311 31.36 -13.29 1.44
CA ASP A 311 31.82 -14.57 2.00
C ASP A 311 31.19 -15.81 1.35
N GLY A 312 30.33 -15.61 0.32
CA GLY A 312 29.64 -16.69 -0.38
C GLY A 312 28.32 -17.13 0.27
N THR A 313 27.89 -16.54 1.39
CA THR A 313 26.60 -16.84 2.01
C THR A 313 25.45 -16.47 1.09
N GLU A 314 24.50 -17.37 0.91
CA GLU A 314 23.32 -17.16 0.06
C GLU A 314 22.09 -16.80 0.88
N ILE A 315 21.43 -15.71 0.52
CA ILE A 315 20.15 -15.29 1.14
C ILE A 315 19.10 -15.02 0.06
N ASN A 316 17.83 -15.00 0.45
CA ASN A 316 16.77 -14.55 -0.44
C ASN A 316 16.97 -13.07 -0.79
N ALA A 317 16.97 -12.74 -2.09
CA ALA A 317 17.26 -11.39 -2.58
C ALA A 317 16.24 -10.33 -2.12
N ASP A 318 14.96 -10.73 -1.93
CA ASP A 318 13.92 -9.81 -1.47
C ASP A 318 14.04 -9.60 0.07
N ILE A 319 14.56 -10.60 0.81
CA ILE A 319 14.94 -10.43 2.22
C ILE A 319 16.12 -9.47 2.34
N ASN A 320 17.14 -9.62 1.49
CA ASN A 320 18.25 -8.66 1.45
C ASN A 320 17.76 -7.23 1.24
N GLY A 321 16.81 -7.03 0.31
CA GLY A 321 16.17 -5.74 0.09
C GLY A 321 15.46 -5.21 1.34
N ALA A 322 14.62 -6.02 1.98
CA ALA A 322 13.89 -5.64 3.19
C ALA A 322 14.82 -5.32 4.38
N LEU A 323 15.92 -6.07 4.52
CA LEU A 323 16.96 -5.76 5.53
C LEU A 323 17.60 -4.40 5.27
N ASN A 324 17.97 -4.11 4.03
CA ASN A 324 18.55 -2.82 3.66
C ASN A 324 17.59 -1.64 3.82
N ILE A 325 16.28 -1.84 3.58
CA ILE A 325 15.26 -0.83 3.88
C ILE A 325 15.23 -0.53 5.39
N ALA A 326 15.28 -1.56 6.23
CA ALA A 326 15.35 -1.39 7.69
C ALA A 326 16.65 -0.68 8.11
N ARG A 327 17.80 -1.05 7.54
CA ARG A 327 19.11 -0.44 7.81
C ARG A 327 19.14 1.05 7.48
N LYS A 328 18.52 1.45 6.36
CA LYS A 328 18.38 2.87 5.97
C LYS A 328 17.67 3.71 7.02
N GLU A 329 16.74 3.15 7.76
CA GLU A 329 15.95 3.88 8.76
C GLU A 329 16.51 3.73 10.17
N LEU A 330 16.96 2.53 10.55
CA LEU A 330 17.31 2.15 11.91
C LEU A 330 18.82 2.07 12.15
N GLY A 331 19.64 2.15 11.10
CA GLY A 331 21.06 1.84 11.17
C GLY A 331 21.33 0.34 11.26
N ASP A 332 22.58 -0.04 11.59
CA ASP A 332 23.07 -1.43 11.49
C ASP A 332 23.04 -2.21 12.81
N GLU A 333 22.96 -1.54 13.96
CA GLU A 333 23.20 -2.15 15.28
C GLU A 333 22.17 -3.25 15.63
N TRP A 334 20.91 -3.06 15.26
CA TRP A 334 19.88 -4.07 15.47
C TRP A 334 20.19 -5.36 14.69
N LEU A 335 20.67 -5.23 13.44
CA LEU A 335 20.99 -6.38 12.58
C LEU A 335 22.22 -7.13 13.12
N LYS A 336 23.26 -6.41 13.56
CA LYS A 336 24.42 -7.01 14.21
C LYS A 336 24.04 -7.81 15.47
N LYS A 337 23.13 -7.29 16.29
CA LYS A 337 22.59 -8.00 17.46
C LYS A 337 21.85 -9.28 17.05
N GLN A 338 20.98 -9.21 16.04
CA GLN A 338 20.25 -10.38 15.56
C GLN A 338 21.16 -11.47 14.96
N LEU A 339 22.16 -11.08 14.20
CA LEU A 339 23.11 -12.04 13.61
C LEU A 339 23.88 -12.78 14.71
N LYS A 340 24.30 -12.09 15.79
CA LYS A 340 24.94 -12.72 16.94
C LYS A 340 23.99 -13.66 17.69
N ALA A 341 22.73 -13.25 17.91
CA ALA A 341 21.75 -14.05 18.65
C ALA A 341 21.33 -15.31 17.92
N ASN A 342 21.16 -15.25 16.58
CA ASN A 342 20.60 -16.34 15.77
C ASN A 342 21.67 -17.21 15.09
N GLY A 343 22.97 -17.04 15.39
CA GLY A 343 24.06 -17.79 14.77
C GLY A 343 24.04 -17.72 13.22
N GLY A 344 23.65 -16.58 12.66
CA GLY A 344 23.54 -16.37 11.22
C GLY A 344 22.30 -16.99 10.54
N ARG A 345 21.37 -17.60 11.28
CA ARG A 345 20.16 -18.26 10.74
C ARG A 345 19.03 -17.31 10.36
N MET A 346 19.29 -16.35 9.46
CA MET A 346 18.24 -15.48 8.94
C MET A 346 17.46 -16.07 7.72
N ASN A 347 17.68 -17.32 7.37
CA ASN A 347 17.36 -17.85 6.04
C ASN A 347 16.17 -18.80 5.94
N ARG A 348 15.23 -18.78 6.87
CA ARG A 348 14.04 -19.63 6.74
C ARG A 348 12.75 -18.80 6.75
N PRO A 349 12.50 -18.02 5.68
CA PRO A 349 11.26 -17.24 5.61
C PRO A 349 10.05 -18.15 5.42
N VAL A 350 8.95 -17.78 6.05
CA VAL A 350 7.65 -18.43 5.86
C VAL A 350 6.99 -17.89 4.60
N SER A 351 6.61 -18.78 3.70
CA SER A 351 5.90 -18.40 2.46
C SER A 351 4.40 -18.33 2.69
N VAL A 352 3.81 -17.13 2.60
CA VAL A 352 2.37 -16.91 2.67
C VAL A 352 1.80 -16.93 1.24
N ARG A 353 1.15 -18.04 0.88
CA ARG A 353 0.49 -18.23 -0.43
C ARG A 353 -0.97 -17.82 -0.43
N ASP A 354 -1.68 -18.16 0.64
CA ASP A 354 -3.07 -17.76 0.89
C ASP A 354 -3.16 -16.91 2.16
N ILE A 355 -3.30 -15.61 1.94
CA ILE A 355 -3.40 -14.63 3.04
C ILE A 355 -4.68 -14.85 3.85
N GLY A 356 -5.79 -15.24 3.18
CA GLY A 356 -7.07 -15.47 3.85
C GLY A 356 -7.01 -16.62 4.81
N GLN A 357 -6.36 -17.71 4.43
CA GLN A 357 -6.13 -18.87 5.30
C GLN A 357 -5.18 -18.50 6.46
N THR A 358 -4.06 -17.85 6.17
CA THR A 358 -3.10 -17.40 7.20
C THR A 358 -3.76 -16.51 8.25
N LEU A 359 -4.66 -15.60 7.84
CA LEU A 359 -5.40 -14.73 8.78
C LEU A 359 -6.42 -15.50 9.63
N LYS A 360 -6.97 -16.60 9.15
CA LYS A 360 -7.90 -17.45 9.91
C LYS A 360 -7.17 -18.33 10.92
N GLU A 361 -6.03 -18.87 10.53
CA GLU A 361 -5.21 -19.75 11.37
C GLU A 361 -4.40 -18.98 12.43
N GLY A 362 -4.23 -17.68 12.24
CA GLY A 362 -3.35 -16.80 13.03
C GLY A 362 -1.89 -16.97 12.64
N LEU A 363 -1.11 -15.94 12.96
CA LEU A 363 0.36 -15.97 12.84
C LEU A 363 0.90 -16.65 14.10
N ARG A 364 1.21 -17.93 14.01
CA ARG A 364 1.84 -18.65 15.13
C ARG A 364 3.34 -18.31 15.17
N PRO A 365 3.92 -18.17 16.38
CA PRO A 365 5.37 -18.23 16.54
C PRO A 365 5.88 -19.51 15.88
N LEU A 366 7.05 -19.47 15.24
CA LEU A 366 7.71 -20.68 14.78
C LEU A 366 7.99 -21.53 16.03
N GLU A 367 7.15 -22.50 16.31
CA GLU A 367 7.56 -23.63 17.15
C GLU A 367 8.84 -24.14 16.50
N THR A 368 9.91 -24.18 17.29
CA THR A 368 11.15 -24.83 16.92
C THR A 368 10.79 -26.20 16.43
N ALA A 369 10.74 -26.38 15.12
CA ALA A 369 10.51 -27.67 14.51
C ALA A 369 11.62 -28.58 15.04
N SER A 370 11.29 -29.38 16.04
CA SER A 370 12.13 -30.48 16.47
C SER A 370 12.50 -31.25 15.23
N VAL A 371 13.79 -31.33 15.00
CA VAL A 371 14.40 -32.16 13.96
C VAL A 371 13.86 -33.57 14.14
N ARG A 372 12.82 -33.94 13.40
CA ARG A 372 12.56 -35.34 13.16
C ARG A 372 13.58 -35.78 12.13
N ALA A 373 14.67 -36.33 12.67
CA ALA A 373 15.56 -37.18 11.90
C ALA A 373 14.72 -38.32 11.28
N ARG A 374 14.73 -38.42 9.97
CA ARG A 374 14.58 -39.64 9.19
C ARG A 374 15.54 -39.58 8.03
#